data_a666ac07fdbfba3ee1df509b2f1dc499
#
_entry.id   a666ac07fdbfba3ee1df509b2f1dc499
#
_cell.length_a   1.000
_cell.length_b   1.000
_cell.length_c   1.000
_cell.angle_alpha   90.00
_cell.angle_beta   90.00
_cell.angle_gamma   90.00
#
_symmetry.space_group_name_H-M   'P 1'
#
loop_
_entity.id
_entity.type
_entity.pdbx_description
1 polymer ?
#
loop_
_entity_poly.entity_id
_entity_poly.type
_entity_poly.pdbx_seq_one_letter_code
_entity_poly.pdbx_strand_id
1 'polypeptide(L)'
;MLRAATLCVVAAHVPYGSPVHAQERAPIRLATQVLPPYQMIENGEMSGVAVQRVRCALDSMGQPYELHMMDWSTAQLMTQNGDMEGFFVGSRNSARDRFSVASAPVVSESLTWYMRKGMSVDPADPEGRLSARYSAKFATSKWLLLHSEGYNVVMKPRDAESLLGMLVNGAIDVALEYDTIFEYYIGKRGMDPADFRRVPYDTNSMSVHFSHQFDAARPSFLPDFNMRLAHCIRQEK
;
A
#
# COMPACT_ATOMS: atom_id res chain seq x y z
N MET A 1 -77.35 -3.39 53.13
CA MET A 1 -76.07 -2.61 53.03
C MET A 1 -75.09 -3.42 52.27
N LEU A 2 -74.98 -3.13 50.98
CA LEU A 2 -74.02 -3.79 50.04
C LEU A 2 -72.77 -2.89 49.96
N ARG A 3 -71.58 -3.45 50.26
CA ARG A 3 -70.30 -2.75 50.09
C ARG A 3 -69.73 -3.20 48.70
N ALA A 4 -69.58 -2.26 47.79
CA ALA A 4 -68.92 -2.47 46.52
C ALA A 4 -67.38 -2.41 46.78
N ALA A 5 -66.67 -3.47 46.36
CA ALA A 5 -65.22 -3.50 46.39
C ALA A 5 -64.72 -3.05 44.97
N THR A 6 -63.99 -1.92 44.94
CA THR A 6 -63.36 -1.41 43.72
C THR A 6 -62.00 -2.10 43.52
N LEU A 7 -61.87 -2.87 42.44
CA LEU A 7 -60.60 -3.52 42.08
C LEU A 7 -59.76 -2.52 41.24
N CYS A 8 -58.64 -2.04 41.81
CA CYS A 8 -57.64 -1.26 41.06
C CYS A 8 -56.74 -2.21 40.26
N VAL A 9 -56.87 -2.19 38.94
CA VAL A 9 -55.92 -2.86 38.03
C VAL A 9 -54.73 -1.94 37.79
N VAL A 10 -53.58 -2.31 38.33
CA VAL A 10 -52.29 -1.63 38.05
C VAL A 10 -51.74 -2.18 36.73
N ALA A 11 -51.81 -1.39 35.66
CA ALA A 11 -51.19 -1.72 34.38
C ALA A 11 -49.65 -1.53 34.49
N ALA A 12 -48.90 -2.62 34.47
CA ALA A 12 -47.45 -2.59 34.41
C ALA A 12 -47.00 -2.14 32.99
N HIS A 13 -46.46 -0.93 32.89
CA HIS A 13 -45.82 -0.46 31.65
C HIS A 13 -44.46 -1.13 31.51
N VAL A 14 -44.32 -2.07 30.58
CA VAL A 14 -43.04 -2.62 30.13
C VAL A 14 -42.44 -1.62 29.14
N PRO A 15 -41.27 -1.02 29.41
CA PRO A 15 -40.64 -0.15 28.42
C PRO A 15 -40.17 -1.01 27.25
N TYR A 16 -40.76 -0.84 26.07
CA TYR A 16 -40.23 -1.35 24.84
C TYR A 16 -38.90 -0.62 24.56
N GLY A 17 -37.77 -1.30 24.81
CA GLY A 17 -36.47 -0.81 24.43
C GLY A 17 -36.46 -0.68 22.90
N SER A 18 -36.30 0.54 22.39
CA SER A 18 -36.10 0.78 20.98
C SER A 18 -34.89 -0.01 20.48
N PRO A 19 -34.96 -0.73 19.35
CA PRO A 19 -33.79 -1.39 18.81
C PRO A 19 -32.71 -0.34 18.54
N VAL A 20 -31.56 -0.50 19.17
CA VAL A 20 -30.36 0.26 18.83
C VAL A 20 -30.01 -0.15 17.41
N HIS A 21 -30.38 0.67 16.44
CA HIS A 21 -29.89 0.53 15.07
C HIS A 21 -28.38 0.72 15.16
N ALA A 22 -27.63 -0.37 14.99
CA ALA A 22 -26.19 -0.28 14.75
C ALA A 22 -26.05 0.60 13.50
N GLN A 23 -25.54 1.81 13.68
CA GLN A 23 -25.31 2.74 12.57
C GLN A 23 -24.34 2.05 11.62
N GLU A 24 -24.82 1.68 10.44
CA GLU A 24 -24.06 1.00 9.43
C GLU A 24 -22.82 1.87 9.08
N ARG A 25 -21.64 1.34 9.33
CA ARG A 25 -20.41 2.08 9.08
C ARG A 25 -20.26 2.33 7.58
N ALA A 26 -20.09 3.57 7.17
CA ALA A 26 -19.82 3.88 5.78
C ALA A 26 -18.56 3.13 5.30
N PRO A 27 -18.55 2.60 4.07
CA PRO A 27 -17.38 1.95 3.51
C PRO A 27 -16.23 2.94 3.41
N ILE A 28 -15.01 2.47 3.68
CA ILE A 28 -13.78 3.22 3.38
C ILE A 28 -13.29 2.85 1.99
N ARG A 29 -12.81 3.84 1.24
CA ARG A 29 -12.29 3.66 -0.11
C ARG A 29 -10.78 3.73 -0.07
N LEU A 30 -10.12 2.66 -0.47
CA LEU A 30 -8.66 2.58 -0.54
C LEU A 30 -8.21 2.40 -1.98
N ALA A 31 -7.34 3.28 -2.43
CA ALA A 31 -6.74 3.22 -3.75
C ALA A 31 -5.45 2.40 -3.74
N THR A 32 -5.15 1.72 -4.85
CA THR A 32 -3.88 1.02 -5.04
C THR A 32 -3.48 1.01 -6.53
N GLN A 33 -2.32 0.46 -6.82
CA GLN A 33 -1.76 0.33 -8.16
C GLN A 33 -1.55 -1.12 -8.54
N VAL A 34 -1.27 -1.39 -9.81
CA VAL A 34 -0.72 -2.68 -10.22
C VAL A 34 0.74 -2.74 -9.78
N LEU A 35 1.07 -3.68 -8.90
CA LEU A 35 2.41 -3.93 -8.37
C LEU A 35 2.57 -5.41 -7.99
N PRO A 36 2.64 -6.34 -8.98
CA PRO A 36 2.81 -7.76 -8.70
C PRO A 36 4.12 -8.04 -7.93
N PRO A 37 4.10 -9.07 -7.06
CA PRO A 37 2.99 -9.96 -6.71
C PRO A 37 2.11 -9.44 -5.57
N TYR A 38 2.27 -8.17 -5.14
CA TYR A 38 1.57 -7.62 -3.96
C TYR A 38 0.13 -7.24 -4.24
N GLN A 39 -0.12 -6.59 -5.37
CA GLN A 39 -1.45 -6.26 -5.87
C GLN A 39 -1.49 -6.31 -7.39
N MET A 40 -2.44 -7.06 -7.92
CA MET A 40 -2.64 -7.27 -9.34
C MET A 40 -4.10 -7.62 -9.65
N ILE A 41 -4.45 -7.70 -10.92
CA ILE A 41 -5.73 -8.23 -11.36
C ILE A 41 -5.50 -9.63 -11.91
N GLU A 42 -6.19 -10.61 -11.34
CA GLU A 42 -6.23 -12.00 -11.82
C GLU A 42 -7.67 -12.43 -12.03
N ASN A 43 -7.99 -12.93 -13.20
CA ASN A 43 -9.36 -13.34 -13.58
C ASN A 43 -10.44 -12.24 -13.36
N GLY A 44 -10.04 -10.97 -13.52
CA GLY A 44 -10.92 -9.81 -13.32
C GLY A 44 -11.06 -9.36 -11.86
N GLU A 45 -10.43 -10.03 -10.90
CA GLU A 45 -10.46 -9.70 -9.49
C GLU A 45 -9.12 -9.16 -8.98
N MET A 46 -9.18 -8.27 -8.00
CA MET A 46 -8.00 -7.75 -7.33
C MET A 46 -7.43 -8.81 -6.39
N SER A 47 -6.17 -9.20 -6.60
CA SER A 47 -5.45 -10.25 -5.87
C SER A 47 -4.06 -9.78 -5.43
N GLY A 48 -3.34 -10.66 -4.72
CA GLY A 48 -1.97 -10.47 -4.24
C GLY A 48 -1.89 -10.37 -2.73
N VAL A 49 -0.69 -10.64 -2.19
CA VAL A 49 -0.48 -10.77 -0.73
C VAL A 49 -0.86 -9.51 0.06
N ALA A 50 -0.58 -8.33 -0.49
CA ALA A 50 -0.94 -7.08 0.19
C ALA A 50 -2.46 -6.84 0.19
N VAL A 51 -3.14 -7.21 -0.90
CA VAL A 51 -4.61 -7.14 -0.98
C VAL A 51 -5.24 -8.06 0.05
N GLN A 52 -4.75 -9.31 0.18
CA GLN A 52 -5.24 -10.29 1.15
C GLN A 52 -5.06 -9.79 2.59
N ARG A 53 -3.90 -9.24 2.93
CA ARG A 53 -3.60 -8.70 4.26
C ARG A 53 -4.48 -7.51 4.63
N VAL A 54 -4.67 -6.58 3.69
CA VAL A 54 -5.54 -5.41 3.89
C VAL A 54 -7.00 -5.83 4.06
N ARG A 55 -7.50 -6.73 3.21
CA ARG A 55 -8.86 -7.31 3.34
C ARG A 55 -9.03 -8.01 4.69
N CYS A 56 -8.12 -8.91 5.05
CA CYS A 56 -8.16 -9.62 6.34
C CYS A 56 -8.27 -8.66 7.53
N ALA A 57 -7.47 -7.60 7.55
CA ALA A 57 -7.51 -6.60 8.62
C ALA A 57 -8.86 -5.89 8.69
N LEU A 58 -9.40 -5.42 7.55
CA LEU A 58 -10.67 -4.70 7.48
C LEU A 58 -11.87 -5.61 7.80
N ASP A 59 -11.88 -6.84 7.29
CA ASP A 59 -12.90 -7.85 7.59
C ASP A 59 -12.92 -8.18 9.10
N SER A 60 -11.73 -8.34 9.70
CA SER A 60 -11.60 -8.58 11.15
C SER A 60 -12.07 -7.41 12.02
N MET A 61 -12.14 -6.20 11.45
CA MET A 61 -12.70 -5.01 12.10
C MET A 61 -14.22 -4.88 11.89
N GLY A 62 -14.82 -5.71 11.02
CA GLY A 62 -16.19 -5.51 10.53
C GLY A 62 -16.36 -4.16 9.84
N GLN A 63 -15.30 -3.67 9.14
CA GLN A 63 -15.31 -2.39 8.44
C GLN A 63 -15.61 -2.60 6.96
N PRO A 64 -16.75 -2.12 6.44
CA PRO A 64 -17.01 -2.10 5.01
C PRO A 64 -15.96 -1.30 4.26
N TYR A 65 -15.58 -1.79 3.06
CA TYR A 65 -14.53 -1.13 2.27
C TYR A 65 -14.74 -1.36 0.76
N GLU A 66 -14.13 -0.48 -0.01
CA GLU A 66 -13.98 -0.59 -1.46
C GLU A 66 -12.50 -0.41 -1.81
N LEU A 67 -11.96 -1.33 -2.63
CA LEU A 67 -10.59 -1.25 -3.12
C LEU A 67 -10.60 -0.85 -4.59
N HIS A 68 -9.85 0.20 -4.95
CA HIS A 68 -9.79 0.76 -6.29
C HIS A 68 -8.39 0.68 -6.85
N MET A 69 -8.23 0.04 -8.02
CA MET A 69 -6.95 -0.01 -8.72
C MET A 69 -6.86 1.09 -9.76
N MET A 70 -5.78 1.89 -9.68
CA MET A 70 -5.58 3.05 -10.55
C MET A 70 -4.08 3.39 -10.67
N ASP A 71 -3.76 4.42 -11.45
CA ASP A 71 -2.39 4.94 -11.51
C ASP A 71 -1.91 5.40 -10.13
N TRP A 72 -0.63 5.12 -9.82
CA TRP A 72 -0.05 5.42 -8.51
C TRP A 72 -0.09 6.89 -8.12
N SER A 73 0.15 7.79 -9.06
CA SER A 73 0.06 9.24 -8.82
C SER A 73 -1.37 9.68 -8.55
N THR A 74 -2.34 9.09 -9.25
CA THR A 74 -3.77 9.34 -9.05
C THR A 74 -4.23 8.87 -7.68
N ALA A 75 -3.82 7.66 -7.24
CA ALA A 75 -4.15 7.13 -5.92
C ALA A 75 -3.69 8.06 -4.78
N GLN A 76 -2.48 8.58 -4.89
CA GLN A 76 -1.94 9.53 -3.91
C GLN A 76 -2.68 10.87 -3.94
N LEU A 77 -2.95 11.42 -5.14
CA LEU A 77 -3.65 12.69 -5.29
C LEU A 77 -5.09 12.62 -4.75
N MET A 78 -5.84 11.57 -5.06
CA MET A 78 -7.20 11.39 -4.55
C MET A 78 -7.24 11.27 -3.03
N THR A 79 -6.24 10.60 -2.43
CA THR A 79 -6.11 10.55 -0.96
C THR A 79 -5.75 11.92 -0.37
N GLN A 80 -4.88 12.67 -1.02
CA GLN A 80 -4.51 14.02 -0.59
C GLN A 80 -5.69 14.99 -0.63
N ASN A 81 -6.56 14.85 -1.63
CA ASN A 81 -7.76 15.68 -1.80
C ASN A 81 -8.94 15.25 -0.92
N GLY A 82 -8.88 14.06 -0.29
CA GLY A 82 -9.98 13.50 0.50
C GLY A 82 -11.03 12.73 -0.32
N ASP A 83 -10.77 12.48 -1.61
CA ASP A 83 -11.63 11.66 -2.47
C ASP A 83 -11.52 10.17 -2.14
N MET A 84 -10.42 9.76 -1.51
CA MET A 84 -10.17 8.43 -0.95
C MET A 84 -9.71 8.56 0.50
N GLU A 85 -10.09 7.61 1.35
CA GLU A 85 -9.67 7.59 2.75
C GLU A 85 -8.21 7.20 2.90
N GLY A 86 -7.63 6.51 1.88
CA GLY A 86 -6.23 6.11 1.88
C GLY A 86 -5.78 5.43 0.59
N PHE A 87 -4.49 5.08 0.56
CA PHE A 87 -3.88 4.28 -0.51
C PHE A 87 -2.91 3.24 0.04
N PHE A 88 -2.65 2.16 -0.71
CA PHE A 88 -1.71 1.10 -0.35
C PHE A 88 -1.09 0.49 -1.63
N VAL A 89 0.04 -0.08 -1.65
CA VAL A 89 1.11 -0.30 -0.69
C VAL A 89 2.17 0.74 -0.98
N GLY A 90 2.46 1.59 -0.01
CA GLY A 90 3.44 2.65 -0.18
C GLY A 90 4.48 2.65 0.94
N SER A 91 5.76 2.89 0.60
CA SER A 91 6.78 3.19 1.59
C SER A 91 6.63 4.63 2.11
N ARG A 92 7.04 4.86 3.34
CA ARG A 92 7.03 6.22 3.93
C ARG A 92 8.02 7.14 3.23
N ASN A 93 7.66 8.39 3.11
CA ASN A 93 8.54 9.49 2.76
C ASN A 93 7.94 10.83 3.21
N SER A 94 8.76 11.86 3.29
CA SER A 94 8.34 13.19 3.77
C SER A 94 7.23 13.84 2.92
N ALA A 95 7.11 13.51 1.64
CA ALA A 95 6.04 14.01 0.79
C ALA A 95 4.68 13.43 1.17
N ARG A 96 4.62 12.12 1.45
CA ARG A 96 3.41 11.43 1.90
C ARG A 96 3.04 11.78 3.32
N ASP A 97 4.02 11.89 4.21
CA ASP A 97 3.81 12.24 5.62
C ASP A 97 3.17 13.65 5.79
N ARG A 98 3.17 14.51 4.74
CA ARG A 98 2.47 15.80 4.76
C ARG A 98 0.94 15.69 4.66
N PHE A 99 0.39 14.62 4.10
CA PHE A 99 -1.06 14.48 3.90
C PHE A 99 -1.63 13.15 4.42
N SER A 100 -0.77 12.22 4.87
CA SER A 100 -1.20 10.89 5.31
C SER A 100 -0.38 10.37 6.50
N VAL A 101 -0.98 9.45 7.24
CA VAL A 101 -0.33 8.65 8.28
C VAL A 101 -0.21 7.20 7.82
N ALA A 102 0.97 6.61 7.99
CA ALA A 102 1.21 5.23 7.59
C ALA A 102 0.80 4.23 8.68
N SER A 103 0.17 3.13 8.28
CA SER A 103 -0.07 1.97 9.13
C SER A 103 1.23 1.25 9.52
N ALA A 104 1.12 0.21 10.36
CA ALA A 104 2.13 -0.83 10.45
C ALA A 104 2.41 -1.42 9.06
N PRO A 105 3.61 -2.00 8.83
CA PRO A 105 3.98 -2.58 7.55
C PRO A 105 3.01 -3.68 7.09
N VAL A 106 2.52 -3.55 5.86
CA VAL A 106 1.78 -4.61 5.16
C VAL A 106 2.76 -5.62 4.58
N VAL A 107 3.86 -5.12 3.99
CA VAL A 107 4.97 -5.94 3.46
C VAL A 107 6.30 -5.24 3.74
N SER A 108 7.38 -6.01 3.80
CA SER A 108 8.76 -5.51 3.90
C SER A 108 9.59 -6.16 2.80
N GLU A 109 10.42 -5.35 2.13
CA GLU A 109 11.14 -5.72 0.92
C GLU A 109 12.58 -5.23 0.90
N SER A 110 13.45 -6.02 0.29
CA SER A 110 14.80 -5.59 -0.06
C SER A 110 14.75 -4.65 -1.26
N LEU A 111 15.32 -3.47 -1.10
CA LEU A 111 15.53 -2.49 -2.15
C LEU A 111 16.92 -2.69 -2.73
N THR A 112 17.02 -2.88 -4.04
CA THR A 112 18.24 -3.36 -4.69
C THR A 112 18.53 -2.58 -5.96
N TRP A 113 19.79 -2.29 -6.18
CA TRP A 113 20.31 -1.81 -7.46
C TRP A 113 20.43 -2.97 -8.43
N TYR A 114 19.79 -2.84 -9.58
CA TYR A 114 19.87 -3.79 -10.69
C TYR A 114 20.62 -3.20 -11.86
N MET A 115 21.56 -3.95 -12.40
CA MET A 115 22.38 -3.62 -13.57
C MET A 115 22.44 -4.84 -14.48
N ARG A 116 22.69 -4.64 -15.77
CA ARG A 116 23.00 -5.78 -16.65
C ARG A 116 24.31 -6.42 -16.21
N LYS A 117 24.43 -7.73 -16.40
CA LYS A 117 25.66 -8.50 -16.17
C LYS A 117 26.85 -7.83 -16.84
N GLY A 118 27.98 -7.78 -16.17
CA GLY A 118 29.21 -7.18 -16.67
C GLY A 118 29.35 -5.68 -16.48
N MET A 119 28.32 -4.99 -16.00
CA MET A 119 28.47 -3.57 -15.63
C MET A 119 29.25 -3.42 -14.32
N SER A 120 30.22 -2.50 -14.32
CA SER A 120 31.11 -2.23 -13.17
C SER A 120 30.72 -0.99 -12.36
N VAL A 121 29.58 -0.34 -12.66
CA VAL A 121 29.11 0.84 -11.95
C VAL A 121 28.91 0.53 -10.46
N ASP A 122 29.47 1.35 -9.59
CA ASP A 122 29.13 1.35 -8.17
C ASP A 122 28.15 2.48 -7.86
N PRO A 123 26.88 2.17 -7.52
CA PRO A 123 25.89 3.20 -7.19
C PRO A 123 26.22 3.97 -5.88
N ALA A 124 27.07 3.45 -5.02
CA ALA A 124 27.50 4.13 -3.80
C ALA A 124 28.58 5.18 -4.06
N ASP A 125 29.36 5.03 -5.16
CA ASP A 125 30.41 5.95 -5.53
C ASP A 125 29.83 7.25 -6.12
N PRO A 126 30.29 8.45 -5.68
CA PRO A 126 29.84 9.74 -6.22
C PRO A 126 30.03 9.87 -7.74
N GLU A 127 31.13 9.36 -8.31
CA GLU A 127 31.37 9.36 -9.77
C GLU A 127 30.38 8.43 -10.47
N GLY A 128 30.13 7.26 -9.91
CA GLY A 128 29.14 6.31 -10.42
C GLY A 128 27.71 6.89 -10.47
N ARG A 129 27.33 7.71 -9.49
CA ARG A 129 26.02 8.41 -9.44
C ARG A 129 25.81 9.36 -10.62
N LEU A 130 26.87 10.03 -11.06
CA LEU A 130 26.80 11.04 -12.11
C LEU A 130 27.01 10.45 -13.52
N SER A 131 27.90 9.45 -13.65
CA SER A 131 28.31 8.90 -14.95
C SER A 131 27.32 7.88 -15.51
N ALA A 132 26.63 7.11 -14.67
CA ALA A 132 25.64 6.13 -15.13
C ALA A 132 24.23 6.73 -15.25
N ARG A 133 23.39 6.10 -16.07
CA ARG A 133 21.99 6.49 -16.28
C ARG A 133 21.11 5.68 -15.34
N TYR A 134 20.44 6.37 -14.41
CA TYR A 134 19.59 5.75 -13.40
C TYR A 134 18.11 5.92 -13.72
N SER A 135 17.30 5.01 -13.20
CA SER A 135 15.86 5.21 -13.08
C SER A 135 15.24 4.35 -11.96
N ALA A 136 14.05 4.74 -11.57
CA ALA A 136 13.13 4.00 -10.73
C ALA A 136 11.70 4.32 -11.20
N LYS A 137 10.69 3.53 -10.80
CA LYS A 137 9.30 3.83 -11.13
C LYS A 137 8.93 5.25 -10.70
N PHE A 138 8.36 6.03 -11.62
CA PHE A 138 7.97 7.42 -11.40
C PHE A 138 6.96 7.58 -10.25
N ALA A 139 7.01 8.71 -9.55
CA ALA A 139 6.18 9.04 -8.39
C ALA A 139 6.28 8.07 -7.20
N THR A 140 7.35 7.27 -7.13
CA THR A 140 7.68 6.42 -5.98
C THR A 140 8.71 7.06 -5.07
N SER A 141 8.85 6.55 -3.84
CA SER A 141 9.93 6.97 -2.91
C SER A 141 11.31 6.72 -3.50
N LYS A 142 11.48 5.65 -4.28
CA LYS A 142 12.72 5.33 -5.00
C LYS A 142 13.11 6.41 -5.99
N TRP A 143 12.14 6.86 -6.77
CA TRP A 143 12.36 7.93 -7.75
C TRP A 143 12.70 9.27 -7.07
N LEU A 144 12.01 9.60 -5.98
CA LEU A 144 12.31 10.79 -5.18
C LEU A 144 13.70 10.71 -4.54
N LEU A 145 14.08 9.54 -4.02
CA LEU A 145 15.42 9.28 -3.47
C LEU A 145 16.52 9.57 -4.50
N LEU A 146 16.40 8.99 -5.72
CA LEU A 146 17.37 9.22 -6.77
C LEU A 146 17.57 10.70 -7.07
N HIS A 147 16.49 11.47 -7.14
CA HIS A 147 16.57 12.91 -7.37
C HIS A 147 17.16 13.68 -6.20
N SER A 148 16.77 13.35 -4.96
CA SER A 148 17.26 14.05 -3.76
C SER A 148 18.74 13.80 -3.48
N GLU A 149 19.25 12.64 -3.90
CA GLU A 149 20.66 12.27 -3.73
C GLU A 149 21.54 12.57 -4.96
N GLY A 150 20.98 13.24 -5.98
CA GLY A 150 21.73 13.75 -7.12
C GLY A 150 22.14 12.68 -8.15
N TYR A 151 21.43 11.53 -8.22
CA TYR A 151 21.64 10.56 -9.28
C TYR A 151 21.23 11.11 -10.64
N ASN A 152 21.93 10.70 -11.71
CA ASN A 152 21.60 11.05 -13.10
C ASN A 152 20.36 10.29 -13.57
N VAL A 153 19.16 10.77 -13.20
CA VAL A 153 17.87 10.15 -13.55
C VAL A 153 17.41 10.57 -14.92
N VAL A 154 17.43 9.66 -15.88
CA VAL A 154 17.18 9.96 -17.31
C VAL A 154 15.79 9.59 -17.81
N MET A 155 15.02 8.74 -17.10
CA MET A 155 13.73 8.21 -17.53
C MET A 155 12.68 8.25 -16.41
N LYS A 156 11.37 8.18 -16.80
CA LYS A 156 10.21 8.21 -15.90
C LYS A 156 9.26 7.03 -16.21
N PRO A 157 9.67 5.78 -15.98
CA PRO A 157 8.80 4.62 -16.22
C PRO A 157 7.57 4.65 -15.29
N ARG A 158 6.40 4.32 -15.83
CA ARG A 158 5.14 4.31 -15.06
C ARG A 158 4.93 3.04 -14.26
N ASP A 159 5.62 1.96 -14.62
CA ASP A 159 5.54 0.65 -13.98
C ASP A 159 6.91 -0.04 -13.94
N ALA A 160 7.01 -1.11 -13.14
CA ALA A 160 8.25 -1.84 -12.96
C ALA A 160 8.60 -2.71 -14.17
N GLU A 161 7.62 -3.15 -14.95
CA GLU A 161 7.86 -3.90 -16.18
C GLU A 161 8.55 -3.04 -17.26
N SER A 162 8.10 -1.80 -17.42
CA SER A 162 8.74 -0.80 -18.28
C SER A 162 10.15 -0.45 -17.78
N LEU A 163 10.33 -0.31 -16.45
CA LEU A 163 11.65 -0.06 -15.85
C LEU A 163 12.63 -1.21 -16.17
N LEU A 164 12.20 -2.47 -16.01
CA LEU A 164 13.00 -3.64 -16.39
C LEU A 164 13.32 -3.65 -17.88
N GLY A 165 12.33 -3.32 -18.73
CA GLY A 165 12.53 -3.20 -20.17
C GLY A 165 13.59 -2.17 -20.52
N MET A 166 13.58 -0.99 -19.89
CA MET A 166 14.59 0.05 -20.09
C MET A 166 15.99 -0.39 -19.65
N LEU A 167 16.09 -1.16 -18.56
CA LEU A 167 17.36 -1.75 -18.12
C LEU A 167 17.90 -2.75 -19.14
N VAL A 168 17.06 -3.66 -19.62
CA VAL A 168 17.43 -4.74 -20.53
C VAL A 168 17.88 -4.20 -21.90
N ASN A 169 17.16 -3.23 -22.46
CA ASN A 169 17.47 -2.65 -23.76
C ASN A 169 18.58 -1.57 -23.70
N GLY A 170 19.11 -1.26 -22.53
CA GLY A 170 20.21 -0.31 -22.37
C GLY A 170 19.78 1.17 -22.40
N ALA A 171 18.51 1.50 -22.29
CA ALA A 171 18.06 2.88 -22.13
C ALA A 171 18.51 3.48 -20.79
N ILE A 172 18.64 2.64 -19.76
CA ILE A 172 19.25 2.96 -18.47
C ILE A 172 20.35 1.95 -18.14
N ASP A 173 21.23 2.31 -17.23
CA ASP A 173 22.34 1.48 -16.77
C ASP A 173 22.04 0.83 -15.42
N VAL A 174 21.34 1.54 -14.56
CA VAL A 174 21.00 1.12 -13.20
C VAL A 174 19.53 1.38 -12.92
N ALA A 175 18.82 0.36 -12.45
CA ALA A 175 17.46 0.46 -11.93
C ALA A 175 17.46 0.28 -10.42
N LEU A 176 16.65 1.06 -9.70
CA LEU A 176 16.38 0.87 -8.26
C LEU A 176 14.97 0.29 -8.09
N GLU A 177 14.89 -0.97 -7.68
CA GLU A 177 13.60 -1.65 -7.49
C GLU A 177 13.66 -2.68 -6.35
N TYR A 178 12.50 -3.10 -5.88
CA TYR A 178 12.34 -4.17 -4.90
C TYR A 178 12.58 -5.53 -5.53
N ASP A 179 13.29 -6.41 -4.82
CA ASP A 179 13.69 -7.72 -5.34
C ASP A 179 12.50 -8.55 -5.82
N THR A 180 11.49 -8.75 -4.98
CA THR A 180 10.32 -9.57 -5.32
C THR A 180 9.58 -9.05 -6.56
N ILE A 181 9.55 -7.72 -6.77
CA ILE A 181 8.90 -7.11 -7.94
C ILE A 181 9.70 -7.38 -9.22
N PHE A 182 11.01 -7.17 -9.19
CA PHE A 182 11.83 -7.44 -10.38
C PHE A 182 11.94 -8.94 -10.67
N GLU A 183 12.07 -9.79 -9.66
CA GLU A 183 12.07 -11.26 -9.82
C GLU A 183 10.76 -11.76 -10.45
N TYR A 184 9.61 -11.19 -10.08
CA TYR A 184 8.34 -11.50 -10.74
C TYR A 184 8.39 -11.19 -12.24
N TYR A 185 8.87 -10.02 -12.66
CA TYR A 185 8.90 -9.63 -14.07
C TYR A 185 10.03 -10.33 -14.86
N ILE A 186 11.17 -10.61 -14.23
CA ILE A 186 12.26 -11.43 -14.81
C ILE A 186 11.70 -12.81 -15.13
N GLY A 187 11.04 -13.46 -14.15
CA GLY A 187 10.42 -14.76 -14.35
C GLY A 187 9.31 -14.77 -15.41
N LYS A 188 8.41 -13.75 -15.37
CA LYS A 188 7.32 -13.57 -16.35
C LYS A 188 7.84 -13.46 -17.79
N ARG A 189 9.02 -12.89 -17.98
CA ARG A 189 9.68 -12.74 -19.31
C ARG A 189 10.58 -13.92 -19.68
N GLY A 190 10.69 -14.94 -18.83
CA GLY A 190 11.56 -16.09 -19.05
C GLY A 190 13.06 -15.73 -19.09
N MET A 191 13.45 -14.65 -18.38
CA MET A 191 14.84 -14.19 -18.32
C MET A 191 15.59 -14.90 -17.21
N ASP A 192 16.92 -15.04 -17.35
CA ASP A 192 17.76 -15.60 -16.29
C ASP A 192 18.10 -14.50 -15.26
N PRO A 193 17.77 -14.68 -13.96
CA PRO A 193 18.21 -13.76 -12.91
C PRO A 193 19.74 -13.52 -12.88
N ALA A 194 20.54 -14.49 -13.35
CA ALA A 194 21.99 -14.37 -13.45
C ALA A 194 22.47 -13.39 -14.54
N ASP A 195 21.58 -12.88 -15.40
CA ASP A 195 21.88 -11.81 -16.35
C ASP A 195 21.93 -10.43 -15.70
N PHE A 196 21.58 -10.35 -14.41
CA PHE A 196 21.58 -9.13 -13.65
C PHE A 196 22.61 -9.17 -12.51
N ARG A 197 23.43 -8.13 -12.41
CA ARG A 197 24.20 -7.81 -11.21
C ARG A 197 23.28 -7.09 -10.25
N ARG A 198 23.19 -7.58 -9.03
CA ARG A 198 22.36 -7.03 -7.94
C ARG A 198 23.26 -6.52 -6.83
N VAL A 199 23.00 -5.33 -6.33
CA VAL A 199 23.67 -4.74 -5.16
C VAL A 199 22.60 -4.29 -4.18
N PRO A 200 22.46 -4.95 -3.01
CA PRO A 200 21.50 -4.53 -1.99
C PRO A 200 21.74 -3.08 -1.59
N TYR A 201 20.66 -2.32 -1.41
CA TYR A 201 20.70 -0.93 -0.97
C TYR A 201 20.14 -0.76 0.43
N ASP A 202 18.89 -1.19 0.64
CA ASP A 202 18.17 -1.00 1.91
C ASP A 202 17.04 -2.01 2.05
N THR A 203 16.39 -2.04 3.21
CA THR A 203 15.14 -2.78 3.42
C THR A 203 14.03 -1.78 3.73
N ASN A 204 12.99 -1.78 2.90
CA ASN A 204 11.87 -0.87 3.03
C ASN A 204 10.59 -1.59 3.40
N SER A 205 9.83 -0.96 4.29
CA SER A 205 8.48 -1.37 4.63
C SER A 205 7.47 -0.56 3.83
N MET A 206 6.43 -1.25 3.35
CA MET A 206 5.31 -0.63 2.64
C MET A 206 4.02 -0.82 3.44
N SER A 207 3.24 0.25 3.55
CA SER A 207 2.10 0.38 4.45
C SER A 207 0.84 0.83 3.72
N VAL A 208 -0.31 0.78 4.40
CA VAL A 208 -1.47 1.60 4.04
C VAL A 208 -1.22 3.02 4.56
N HIS A 209 -1.48 4.00 3.73
CA HIS A 209 -1.42 5.41 4.07
C HIS A 209 -2.85 5.95 4.16
N PHE A 210 -3.31 6.27 5.36
CA PHE A 210 -4.61 6.92 5.58
C PHE A 210 -4.45 8.44 5.55
N SER A 211 -5.38 9.17 4.93
CA SER A 211 -5.32 10.63 4.92
C SER A 211 -5.39 11.19 6.34
N HIS A 212 -4.73 12.32 6.59
CA HIS A 212 -4.83 13.01 7.90
C HIS A 212 -6.26 13.39 8.24
N GLN A 213 -7.08 13.72 7.22
CA GLN A 213 -8.50 14.01 7.42
C GLN A 213 -9.26 12.79 7.95
N PHE A 214 -9.02 11.61 7.38
CA PHE A 214 -9.65 10.37 7.83
C PHE A 214 -9.17 9.97 9.23
N ASP A 215 -7.86 10.04 9.49
CA ASP A 215 -7.26 9.70 10.79
C ASP A 215 -7.79 10.62 11.90
N ALA A 216 -7.89 11.92 11.65
CA ALA A 216 -8.46 12.89 12.57
C ALA A 216 -9.95 12.64 12.87
N ALA A 217 -10.72 12.23 11.85
CA ALA A 217 -12.14 11.90 12.01
C ALA A 217 -12.37 10.55 12.72
N ARG A 218 -11.39 9.63 12.70
CA ARG A 218 -11.49 8.28 13.26
C ARG A 218 -10.21 7.85 13.99
N PRO A 219 -9.84 8.50 15.09
CA PRO A 219 -8.53 8.34 15.75
C PRO A 219 -8.26 6.93 16.31
N SER A 220 -9.29 6.13 16.58
CA SER A 220 -9.13 4.73 17.00
C SER A 220 -8.93 3.75 15.83
N PHE A 221 -9.14 4.19 14.59
CA PHE A 221 -9.13 3.29 13.43
C PHE A 221 -7.74 2.73 13.16
N LEU A 222 -6.73 3.58 13.07
CA LEU A 222 -5.35 3.17 12.76
C LEU A 222 -4.75 2.20 13.79
N PRO A 223 -4.89 2.44 15.12
CA PRO A 223 -4.48 1.46 16.13
C PRO A 223 -5.16 0.09 15.99
N ASP A 224 -6.49 0.06 15.77
CA ASP A 224 -7.23 -1.20 15.58
C ASP A 224 -6.81 -1.90 14.28
N PHE A 225 -6.71 -1.18 13.18
CA PHE A 225 -6.21 -1.70 11.91
C PHE A 225 -4.84 -2.35 12.06
N ASN A 226 -3.90 -1.68 12.73
CA ASN A 226 -2.54 -2.20 12.95
C ASN A 226 -2.54 -3.48 13.78
N MET A 227 -3.39 -3.57 14.80
CA MET A 227 -3.52 -4.76 15.63
C MET A 227 -4.07 -5.94 14.81
N ARG A 228 -5.12 -5.71 13.98
CA ARG A 228 -5.71 -6.73 13.12
C ARG A 228 -4.75 -7.17 12.01
N LEU A 229 -4.08 -6.21 11.36
CA LEU A 229 -3.07 -6.49 10.35
C LEU A 229 -1.95 -7.39 10.88
N ALA A 230 -1.43 -7.08 12.06
CA ALA A 230 -0.41 -7.91 12.71
C ALA A 230 -0.91 -9.34 13.03
N HIS A 231 -2.20 -9.49 13.37
CA HIS A 231 -2.81 -10.81 13.57
C HIS A 231 -2.90 -11.58 12.25
N CYS A 232 -3.38 -10.95 11.17
CA CYS A 232 -3.50 -11.57 9.85
C CYS A 232 -2.14 -12.06 9.32
N ILE A 233 -1.10 -11.22 9.43
CA ILE A 233 0.27 -11.60 8.98
C ILE A 233 0.84 -12.79 9.77
N ARG A 234 0.51 -12.92 11.06
CA ARG A 234 0.94 -14.10 11.86
C ARG A 234 0.26 -15.39 11.46
N GLN A 235 -0.96 -15.32 10.94
CA GLN A 235 -1.72 -16.53 10.51
C GLN A 235 -1.24 -17.10 9.17
N GLU A 236 -0.46 -16.35 8.39
CA GLU A 236 0.12 -16.81 7.12
C GLU A 236 1.37 -17.70 7.30
N LYS A 237 1.90 -17.83 8.53
CA LYS A 237 3.08 -18.63 8.89
C LYS A 237 2.67 -19.99 9.41
#